data_c63daaac9b9fa3fc8feca0bfae377a62
#
_entry.id   c63daaac9b9fa3fc8feca0bfae377a62
#
_cell.length_a   1.000
_cell.length_b   1.000
_cell.length_c   1.000
_cell.angle_alpha   90.00
_cell.angle_beta   90.00
_cell.angle_gamma   90.00
#
_symmetry.space_group_name_H-M   'P 1'
#
loop_
_entity.id
_entity.type
_entity.pdbx_description
1 polymer ?
#
loop_
_entity_poly.entity_id
_entity_poly.type
_entity_poly.pdbx_seq_one_letter_code
_entity_poly.pdbx_strand_id
1 'polypeptide(L)'
;MDLKDKRIVFVGLDDVLIKTHSNQEKPVGVWDMEFNLNVLEKLKQLNPIAIFVVSNQPDIPTKLHPSLFQAKFVYVIAALQEYIGMTVFPAGQYAPEMPEGEAPIAMPNPTMLLTMFNEFLATSRMELNREDCVVIGTGEEYAGAAQAFGCDYLDVAHLLEEDLGEPLFKLVWNLPSYDLVIDPENQAILENLPWEFAVHRAEQINKLPFKQADVLVVTQKWVAPKPMEHREFKVDARKLSKGAQRKVAMQIKKGGKK
;
A
#
# COMPACT_ATOMS: atom_id res chain seq x y z
N MET A 1 -7.75 -3.96 22.40
CA MET A 1 -6.94 -4.61 21.34
C MET A 1 -5.55 -4.02 21.41
N ASP A 2 -4.51 -4.83 21.52
CA ASP A 2 -3.14 -4.32 21.40
C ASP A 2 -2.71 -4.39 19.93
N LEU A 3 -2.56 -3.25 19.28
CA LEU A 3 -2.18 -3.16 17.89
C LEU A 3 -0.73 -3.56 17.63
N LYS A 4 0.14 -3.45 18.64
CA LYS A 4 1.57 -3.79 18.52
C LYS A 4 1.80 -5.29 18.34
N ASP A 5 0.84 -6.12 18.72
CA ASP A 5 0.90 -7.57 18.53
C ASP A 5 0.41 -7.99 17.12
N LYS A 6 -0.16 -7.06 16.34
CA LYS A 6 -0.68 -7.36 15.01
C LYS A 6 0.44 -7.43 13.97
N ARG A 7 0.58 -8.59 13.38
CA ARG A 7 1.66 -8.91 12.43
C ARG A 7 1.25 -8.75 10.98
N ILE A 8 -0.05 -8.91 10.68
CA ILE A 8 -0.63 -8.72 9.36
C ILE A 8 -1.71 -7.64 9.43
N VAL A 9 -1.62 -6.69 8.53
CA VAL A 9 -2.59 -5.61 8.40
C VAL A 9 -3.28 -5.72 7.05
N PHE A 10 -4.60 -5.86 7.04
CA PHE A 10 -5.45 -5.61 5.88
C PHE A 10 -5.93 -4.17 5.95
N VAL A 11 -5.69 -3.39 4.92
CA VAL A 11 -5.99 -1.95 4.92
C VAL A 11 -6.82 -1.55 3.72
N GLY A 12 -7.84 -0.74 3.96
CA GLY A 12 -8.69 -0.18 2.92
C GLY A 12 -7.93 0.74 1.97
N LEU A 13 -8.36 0.80 0.71
CA LEU A 13 -7.76 1.67 -0.29
C LEU A 13 -8.37 3.08 -0.23
N ASP A 14 -9.61 3.20 -0.71
CA ASP A 14 -10.31 4.48 -0.82
C ASP A 14 -10.77 4.96 0.56
N ASP A 15 -10.64 6.25 0.86
CA ASP A 15 -10.92 6.90 2.14
C ASP A 15 -10.06 6.43 3.34
N VAL A 16 -9.17 5.48 3.14
CA VAL A 16 -8.21 4.99 4.13
C VAL A 16 -6.79 5.38 3.73
N LEU A 17 -6.19 4.69 2.74
CA LEU A 17 -4.84 4.98 2.25
C LEU A 17 -4.79 6.20 1.34
N ILE A 18 -5.83 6.41 0.55
CA ILE A 18 -5.92 7.51 -0.42
C ILE A 18 -7.26 8.21 -0.33
N LYS A 19 -7.26 9.50 -0.70
CA LYS A 19 -8.44 10.35 -0.85
C LYS A 19 -8.50 10.90 -2.27
N THR A 20 -9.68 11.34 -2.70
CA THR A 20 -9.86 11.99 -4.00
C THR A 20 -9.55 13.49 -3.94
N HIS A 21 -9.01 14.04 -5.03
CA HIS A 21 -8.90 15.49 -5.25
C HIS A 21 -10.12 16.07 -5.96
N SER A 22 -10.80 15.25 -6.74
CA SER A 22 -12.03 15.64 -7.44
C SER A 22 -13.23 15.57 -6.50
N ASN A 23 -14.38 16.00 -7.02
CA ASN A 23 -15.65 15.83 -6.33
C ASN A 23 -16.26 14.43 -6.60
N GLN A 24 -15.48 13.48 -7.08
CA GLN A 24 -15.93 12.11 -7.25
C GLN A 24 -15.88 11.38 -5.92
N GLU A 25 -16.70 10.36 -5.77
CA GLU A 25 -16.77 9.54 -4.57
C GLU A 25 -15.45 8.76 -4.34
N LYS A 26 -14.80 8.32 -5.44
CA LYS A 26 -13.52 7.60 -5.42
C LYS A 26 -12.56 8.15 -6.46
N PRO A 27 -11.25 8.09 -6.21
CA PRO A 27 -10.27 8.52 -7.20
C PRO A 27 -10.34 7.69 -8.49
N VAL A 28 -10.52 8.34 -9.62
CA VAL A 28 -10.60 7.68 -10.94
C VAL A 28 -9.25 7.21 -11.47
N GLY A 29 -8.15 7.76 -10.98
CA GLY A 29 -6.81 7.39 -11.41
C GLY A 29 -5.73 8.04 -10.55
N VAL A 30 -4.47 7.78 -10.89
CA VAL A 30 -3.30 8.29 -10.15
C VAL A 30 -3.29 9.82 -10.02
N TRP A 31 -3.82 10.52 -11.04
CA TRP A 31 -3.88 11.99 -11.07
C TRP A 31 -4.95 12.58 -10.15
N ASP A 32 -5.88 11.76 -9.66
CA ASP A 32 -7.04 12.20 -8.86
C ASP A 32 -6.95 11.71 -7.42
N MET A 33 -5.77 11.30 -6.97
CA MET A 33 -5.59 10.77 -5.63
C MET A 33 -4.56 11.54 -4.81
N GLU A 34 -4.77 11.53 -3.51
CA GLU A 34 -3.87 12.03 -2.49
C GLU A 34 -3.67 10.97 -1.42
N PHE A 35 -2.42 10.75 -1.00
CA PHE A 35 -2.12 9.82 0.08
C PHE A 35 -2.52 10.38 1.45
N ASN A 36 -3.12 9.54 2.28
CA ASN A 36 -3.38 9.83 3.68
C ASN A 36 -2.09 9.60 4.49
N LEU A 37 -1.22 10.61 4.54
CA LEU A 37 0.09 10.50 5.17
C LEU A 37 0.01 10.10 6.65
N ASN A 38 -1.03 10.52 7.37
CA ASN A 38 -1.21 10.17 8.77
C ASN A 38 -1.45 8.67 8.95
N VAL A 39 -2.23 8.06 8.06
CA VAL A 39 -2.46 6.60 8.08
C VAL A 39 -1.17 5.86 7.73
N LEU A 40 -0.44 6.32 6.71
CA LEU A 40 0.84 5.72 6.32
C LEU A 40 1.83 5.75 7.49
N GLU A 41 1.91 6.87 8.23
CA GLU A 41 2.77 6.99 9.41
C GLU A 41 2.38 5.98 10.51
N LYS A 42 1.08 5.84 10.77
CA LYS A 42 0.59 4.84 11.74
C LYS A 42 0.89 3.40 11.31
N LEU A 43 0.71 3.08 10.02
CA LEU A 43 1.07 1.77 9.48
C LEU A 43 2.57 1.47 9.62
N LYS A 44 3.41 2.49 9.40
CA LYS A 44 4.86 2.38 9.61
C LYS A 44 5.21 2.13 11.07
N GLN A 45 4.55 2.83 12.00
CA GLN A 45 4.74 2.64 13.44
C GLN A 45 4.28 1.27 13.94
N LEU A 46 3.22 0.70 13.34
CA LEU A 46 2.78 -0.67 13.63
C LEU A 46 3.83 -1.72 13.24
N ASN A 47 4.66 -1.43 12.24
CA ASN A 47 5.74 -2.30 11.77
C ASN A 47 5.30 -3.76 11.51
N PRO A 48 4.20 -4.01 10.78
CA PRO A 48 3.74 -5.36 10.51
C PRO A 48 4.68 -6.07 9.55
N ILE A 49 4.61 -7.39 9.49
CA ILE A 49 5.38 -8.19 8.53
C ILE A 49 4.75 -8.18 7.13
N ALA A 50 3.44 -7.97 7.05
CA ALA A 50 2.72 -7.84 5.78
C ALA A 50 1.59 -6.81 5.87
N ILE A 51 1.40 -6.06 4.77
CA ILE A 51 0.26 -5.17 4.59
C ILE A 51 -0.45 -5.55 3.29
N PHE A 52 -1.73 -5.83 3.40
CA PHE A 52 -2.59 -6.19 2.28
C PHE A 52 -3.62 -5.11 2.02
N VAL A 53 -3.55 -4.50 0.84
CA VAL A 53 -4.55 -3.50 0.43
C VAL A 53 -5.78 -4.20 -0.09
N VAL A 54 -6.95 -3.92 0.48
CA VAL A 54 -8.23 -4.52 0.10
C VAL A 54 -9.24 -3.44 -0.26
N SER A 55 -10.04 -3.70 -1.30
CA SER A 55 -11.04 -2.71 -1.74
C SER A 55 -12.20 -3.33 -2.49
N ASN A 56 -13.41 -2.87 -2.22
CA ASN A 56 -14.58 -3.12 -3.07
C ASN A 56 -14.62 -2.08 -4.19
N GLN A 57 -14.66 -2.54 -5.44
CA GLN A 57 -14.66 -1.71 -6.64
C GLN A 57 -15.82 -2.08 -7.58
N PRO A 58 -17.08 -1.87 -7.15
CA PRO A 58 -18.25 -2.26 -7.93
C PRO A 58 -18.40 -1.48 -9.23
N ASP A 59 -17.69 -0.36 -9.38
CA ASP A 59 -17.70 0.45 -10.60
C ASP A 59 -16.85 -0.14 -11.75
N ILE A 60 -16.12 -1.21 -11.50
CA ILE A 60 -15.34 -1.94 -12.50
C ILE A 60 -16.17 -3.14 -13.01
N PRO A 61 -16.36 -3.32 -14.33
CA PRO A 61 -15.84 -2.50 -15.43
C PRO A 61 -16.81 -1.42 -15.92
N THR A 62 -17.97 -1.27 -15.28
CA THR A 62 -19.11 -0.49 -15.81
C THR A 62 -18.86 1.00 -15.92
N LYS A 63 -18.27 1.63 -14.91
CA LYS A 63 -17.96 3.07 -14.87
C LYS A 63 -16.46 3.35 -14.93
N LEU A 64 -15.64 2.43 -14.42
CA LEU A 64 -14.19 2.57 -14.37
C LEU A 64 -13.51 1.49 -15.20
N HIS A 65 -12.65 1.90 -16.12
CA HIS A 65 -11.91 0.93 -16.94
C HIS A 65 -10.90 0.15 -16.08
N PRO A 66 -10.87 -1.20 -16.15
CA PRO A 66 -10.02 -2.03 -15.33
C PRO A 66 -8.53 -1.62 -15.35
N SER A 67 -8.00 -1.22 -16.51
CA SER A 67 -6.59 -0.84 -16.64
C SER A 67 -6.24 0.47 -15.91
N LEU A 68 -7.18 1.42 -15.81
CA LEU A 68 -6.96 2.66 -15.06
C LEU A 68 -6.92 2.36 -13.56
N PHE A 69 -7.85 1.54 -13.10
CA PHE A 69 -7.84 1.11 -11.71
C PHE A 69 -6.58 0.31 -11.37
N GLN A 70 -6.22 -0.66 -12.21
CA GLN A 70 -5.03 -1.48 -12.02
C GLN A 70 -3.76 -0.62 -11.92
N ALA A 71 -3.62 0.40 -12.77
CA ALA A 71 -2.49 1.32 -12.71
C ALA A 71 -2.45 2.10 -11.38
N LYS A 72 -3.61 2.61 -10.92
CA LYS A 72 -3.76 3.27 -9.62
C LYS A 72 -3.37 2.31 -8.49
N PHE A 73 -3.91 1.11 -8.49
CA PHE A 73 -3.74 0.11 -7.44
C PHE A 73 -2.28 -0.32 -7.28
N VAL A 74 -1.61 -0.65 -8.38
CA VAL A 74 -0.18 -1.00 -8.39
C VAL A 74 0.67 0.17 -7.92
N TYR A 75 0.35 1.39 -8.33
CA TYR A 75 1.06 2.59 -7.91
C TYR A 75 0.95 2.81 -6.39
N VAL A 76 -0.25 2.63 -5.81
CA VAL A 76 -0.44 2.74 -4.34
C VAL A 76 0.37 1.70 -3.60
N ILE A 77 0.35 0.45 -4.05
CA ILE A 77 1.13 -0.63 -3.42
C ILE A 77 2.63 -0.33 -3.49
N ALA A 78 3.13 0.13 -4.63
CA ALA A 78 4.55 0.49 -4.79
C ALA A 78 4.94 1.67 -3.87
N ALA A 79 4.12 2.71 -3.80
CA ALA A 79 4.35 3.85 -2.92
C ALA A 79 4.27 3.48 -1.43
N LEU A 80 3.35 2.58 -1.07
CA LEU A 80 3.26 2.02 0.29
C LEU A 80 4.54 1.28 0.67
N GLN A 81 5.07 0.45 -0.22
CA GLN A 81 6.33 -0.26 -0.01
C GLN A 81 7.52 0.70 0.13
N GLU A 82 7.59 1.71 -0.72
CA GLU A 82 8.63 2.74 -0.64
C GLU A 82 8.59 3.49 0.69
N TYR A 83 7.38 3.84 1.16
CA TYR A 83 7.20 4.57 2.40
C TYR A 83 7.51 3.75 3.65
N ILE A 84 7.00 2.52 3.73
CA ILE A 84 7.12 1.67 4.92
C ILE A 84 8.50 0.99 4.97
N GLY A 85 9.08 0.72 3.81
CA GLY A 85 10.39 0.07 3.69
C GLY A 85 10.31 -1.38 3.21
N MET A 86 11.46 -1.93 2.87
CA MET A 86 11.60 -3.25 2.21
C MET A 86 11.33 -4.45 3.13
N THR A 87 11.18 -4.23 4.44
CA THR A 87 10.97 -5.30 5.41
C THR A 87 9.53 -5.80 5.48
N VAL A 88 8.60 -5.04 4.91
CA VAL A 88 7.18 -5.36 4.88
C VAL A 88 6.81 -5.92 3.52
N PHE A 89 6.03 -7.00 3.51
CA PHE A 89 5.50 -7.57 2.26
C PHE A 89 4.19 -6.86 1.88
N PRO A 90 4.18 -5.99 0.87
CA PRO A 90 2.97 -5.33 0.41
C PRO A 90 2.34 -6.15 -0.73
N ALA A 91 1.05 -6.35 -0.64
CA ALA A 91 0.24 -6.92 -1.71
C ALA A 91 -1.17 -6.32 -1.66
N GLY A 92 -2.02 -6.70 -2.58
CA GLY A 92 -3.40 -6.25 -2.54
C GLY A 92 -4.32 -7.01 -3.46
N GLN A 93 -5.59 -6.98 -3.13
CA GLN A 93 -6.68 -7.55 -3.91
C GLN A 93 -7.89 -6.61 -3.89
N TYR A 94 -8.63 -6.55 -4.99
CA TYR A 94 -9.88 -5.81 -5.07
C TYR A 94 -10.98 -6.67 -5.65
N ALA A 95 -12.22 -6.35 -5.28
CA ALA A 95 -13.42 -6.99 -5.80
C ALA A 95 -14.10 -6.06 -6.82
N PRO A 96 -14.07 -6.39 -8.13
CA PRO A 96 -14.85 -5.67 -9.14
C PRO A 96 -16.33 -6.05 -9.05
N GLU A 97 -17.16 -5.44 -9.89
CA GLU A 97 -18.52 -5.94 -10.13
C GLU A 97 -18.46 -7.40 -10.65
N MET A 98 -19.17 -8.28 -9.97
CA MET A 98 -19.19 -9.69 -10.33
C MET A 98 -20.34 -9.99 -11.30
N PRO A 99 -20.14 -10.87 -12.30
CA PRO A 99 -21.22 -11.35 -13.15
C PRO A 99 -22.35 -11.99 -12.34
N GLU A 100 -23.56 -11.88 -12.86
CA GLU A 100 -24.73 -12.50 -12.24
C GLU A 100 -24.56 -14.02 -12.11
N GLY A 101 -24.73 -14.54 -10.90
CA GLY A 101 -24.59 -15.97 -10.58
C GLY A 101 -23.21 -16.38 -10.09
N GLU A 102 -22.21 -15.53 -10.10
CA GLU A 102 -20.93 -15.79 -9.47
C GLU A 102 -20.95 -15.48 -7.96
N ALA A 103 -20.15 -16.23 -7.20
CA ALA A 103 -20.06 -16.01 -5.76
C ALA A 103 -19.41 -14.67 -5.45
N PRO A 104 -19.99 -13.83 -4.58
CA PRO A 104 -19.43 -12.54 -4.27
C PRO A 104 -18.09 -12.67 -3.54
N ILE A 105 -17.07 -11.97 -4.01
CA ILE A 105 -15.78 -11.84 -3.33
C ILE A 105 -15.64 -10.51 -2.57
N ALA A 106 -16.57 -9.58 -2.84
CA ALA A 106 -16.60 -8.27 -2.21
C ALA A 106 -16.91 -8.38 -0.71
N MET A 107 -16.27 -7.52 0.08
CA MET A 107 -16.59 -7.39 1.50
C MET A 107 -18.08 -6.99 1.68
N PRO A 108 -18.76 -7.52 2.69
CA PRO A 108 -18.23 -8.16 3.90
C PRO A 108 -17.82 -9.64 3.76
N ASN A 109 -17.82 -10.22 2.54
CA ASN A 109 -17.32 -11.58 2.35
C ASN A 109 -15.79 -11.63 2.63
N PRO A 110 -15.28 -12.60 3.42
CA PRO A 110 -13.87 -12.64 3.79
C PRO A 110 -12.95 -13.22 2.72
N THR A 111 -13.43 -13.51 1.51
CA THR A 111 -12.68 -14.23 0.47
C THR A 111 -11.36 -13.55 0.12
N MET A 112 -11.35 -12.23 -0.02
CA MET A 112 -10.09 -11.50 -0.30
C MET A 112 -9.07 -11.68 0.83
N LEU A 113 -9.50 -11.55 2.08
CA LEU A 113 -8.64 -11.72 3.26
C LEU A 113 -8.10 -13.14 3.34
N LEU A 114 -8.98 -14.13 3.16
CA LEU A 114 -8.62 -15.56 3.17
C LEU A 114 -7.59 -15.89 2.10
N THR A 115 -7.81 -15.41 0.88
CA THR A 115 -6.91 -15.68 -0.26
C THR A 115 -5.51 -15.14 0.03
N MET A 116 -5.39 -13.86 0.38
CA MET A 116 -4.09 -13.24 0.64
C MET A 116 -3.39 -13.82 1.87
N PHE A 117 -4.12 -14.11 2.92
CA PHE A 117 -3.57 -14.75 4.12
C PHE A 117 -2.99 -16.13 3.81
N ASN A 118 -3.75 -16.98 3.11
CA ASN A 118 -3.30 -18.32 2.76
C ASN A 118 -2.11 -18.31 1.78
N GLU A 119 -2.11 -17.44 0.79
CA GLU A 119 -0.98 -17.26 -0.13
C GLU A 119 0.28 -16.80 0.60
N PHE A 120 0.13 -15.86 1.54
CA PHE A 120 1.25 -15.41 2.36
C PHE A 120 1.80 -16.52 3.25
N LEU A 121 0.97 -17.29 3.94
CA LEU A 121 1.42 -18.43 4.75
C LEU A 121 2.14 -19.47 3.91
N ALA A 122 1.60 -19.80 2.73
CA ALA A 122 2.21 -20.78 1.82
C ALA A 122 3.60 -20.35 1.33
N THR A 123 3.81 -19.04 1.14
CA THR A 123 5.08 -18.48 0.63
C THR A 123 6.07 -18.16 1.72
N SER A 124 5.64 -17.60 2.84
CA SER A 124 6.51 -17.15 3.94
C SER A 124 6.98 -18.27 4.86
N ARG A 125 6.26 -19.40 4.89
CA ARG A 125 6.47 -20.52 5.82
C ARG A 125 6.39 -20.09 7.30
N MET A 126 5.66 -19.02 7.58
CA MET A 126 5.44 -18.53 8.94
C MET A 126 4.22 -19.21 9.57
N GLU A 127 4.29 -19.46 10.86
CA GLU A 127 3.15 -19.91 11.65
C GLU A 127 2.46 -18.66 12.23
N LEU A 128 1.33 -18.28 11.62
CA LEU A 128 0.51 -17.16 12.02
C LEU A 128 -0.95 -17.57 12.07
N ASN A 129 -1.67 -16.97 13.00
CA ASN A 129 -3.10 -17.18 13.17
C ASN A 129 -3.88 -15.95 12.71
N ARG A 130 -5.19 -16.10 12.55
CA ARG A 130 -6.05 -14.97 12.18
C ARG A 130 -6.10 -13.89 13.26
N GLU A 131 -5.87 -14.26 14.51
CA GLU A 131 -5.76 -13.33 15.65
C GLU A 131 -4.55 -12.41 15.55
N ASP A 132 -3.50 -12.80 14.81
CA ASP A 132 -2.34 -11.96 14.50
C ASP A 132 -2.65 -10.89 13.43
N CYS A 133 -3.87 -10.88 12.91
CA CYS A 133 -4.31 -9.99 11.86
C CYS A 133 -5.21 -8.87 12.40
N VAL A 134 -5.24 -7.74 11.67
CA VAL A 134 -6.21 -6.67 11.88
C VAL A 134 -6.68 -6.13 10.52
N VAL A 135 -7.96 -5.81 10.42
CA VAL A 135 -8.52 -5.06 9.28
C VAL A 135 -8.67 -3.61 9.68
N ILE A 136 -8.06 -2.71 8.92
CA ILE A 136 -8.18 -1.26 9.08
C ILE A 136 -8.97 -0.70 7.90
N GLY A 137 -10.11 -0.08 8.17
CA GLY A 137 -11.00 0.38 7.12
C GLY A 137 -12.04 1.38 7.62
N THR A 138 -13.02 1.63 6.79
CA THR A 138 -14.17 2.50 7.12
C THR A 138 -15.47 1.74 6.90
N GLY A 139 -16.37 1.76 7.90
CA GLY A 139 -17.72 1.26 7.79
C GLY A 139 -17.90 -0.26 7.93
N GLU A 140 -19.16 -0.66 7.76
CA GLU A 140 -19.64 -2.01 8.10
C GLU A 140 -19.09 -3.13 7.21
N GLU A 141 -18.73 -2.83 5.97
CA GLU A 141 -18.17 -3.83 5.04
C GLU A 141 -16.85 -4.39 5.54
N TYR A 142 -15.95 -3.53 6.00
CA TYR A 142 -14.64 -3.93 6.56
C TYR A 142 -14.81 -4.65 7.91
N ALA A 143 -15.69 -4.11 8.78
CA ALA A 143 -15.98 -4.74 10.06
C ALA A 143 -16.58 -6.15 9.88
N GLY A 144 -17.54 -6.30 8.96
CA GLY A 144 -18.14 -7.59 8.63
C GLY A 144 -17.14 -8.58 8.04
N ALA A 145 -16.25 -8.12 7.16
CA ALA A 145 -15.19 -8.96 6.60
C ALA A 145 -14.21 -9.45 7.68
N ALA A 146 -13.81 -8.57 8.61
CA ALA A 146 -12.95 -8.92 9.73
C ALA A 146 -13.60 -9.97 10.64
N GLN A 147 -14.86 -9.75 10.99
CA GLN A 147 -15.65 -10.70 11.80
C GLN A 147 -15.77 -12.06 11.12
N ALA A 148 -16.10 -12.09 9.82
CA ALA A 148 -16.25 -13.32 9.06
C ALA A 148 -14.91 -14.03 8.83
N PHE A 149 -13.80 -13.29 8.73
CA PHE A 149 -12.46 -13.83 8.67
C PHE A 149 -11.99 -14.35 10.03
N GLY A 150 -12.42 -13.75 11.13
CA GLY A 150 -12.03 -14.10 12.50
C GLY A 150 -10.80 -13.34 13.00
N CYS A 151 -10.69 -12.05 12.66
CA CYS A 151 -9.66 -11.15 13.17
C CYS A 151 -10.27 -9.87 13.74
N ASP A 152 -9.41 -9.01 14.29
CA ASP A 152 -9.82 -7.72 14.80
C ASP A 152 -10.12 -6.73 13.66
N TYR A 153 -11.00 -5.78 13.96
CA TYR A 153 -11.31 -4.61 13.13
C TYR A 153 -10.96 -3.33 13.86
N LEU A 154 -10.39 -2.38 13.14
CA LEU A 154 -10.14 -1.02 13.61
C LEU A 154 -10.61 -0.01 12.57
N ASP A 155 -11.48 0.90 12.98
CA ASP A 155 -11.83 2.05 12.15
C ASP A 155 -10.62 2.98 11.98
N VAL A 156 -10.45 3.53 10.78
CA VAL A 156 -9.32 4.42 10.47
C VAL A 156 -9.28 5.65 11.38
N ALA A 157 -10.43 6.17 11.80
CA ALA A 157 -10.49 7.30 12.72
C ALA A 157 -9.87 6.93 14.07
N HIS A 158 -10.17 5.76 14.60
CA HIS A 158 -9.58 5.26 15.83
C HIS A 158 -8.08 4.98 15.68
N LEU A 159 -7.64 4.43 14.53
CA LEU A 159 -6.20 4.28 14.26
C LEU A 159 -5.44 5.60 14.40
N LEU A 160 -6.03 6.69 13.92
CA LEU A 160 -5.39 8.01 13.98
C LEU A 160 -5.29 8.57 15.41
N GLU A 161 -6.17 8.14 16.29
CA GLU A 161 -6.18 8.51 17.71
C GLU A 161 -5.25 7.64 18.59
N GLU A 162 -4.88 6.44 18.10
CA GLU A 162 -4.03 5.51 18.85
C GLU A 162 -2.63 6.08 19.10
N ASP A 163 -2.15 5.94 20.33
CA ASP A 163 -0.76 6.20 20.68
C ASP A 163 0.06 4.93 20.48
N LEU A 164 0.73 4.83 19.33
CA LEU A 164 1.57 3.68 19.00
C LEU A 164 2.98 3.77 19.61
N GLY A 165 3.24 4.79 20.42
CA GLY A 165 4.49 4.98 21.14
C GLY A 165 5.55 5.72 20.36
N GLU A 166 6.82 5.53 20.77
CA GLU A 166 7.95 6.27 20.24
C GLU A 166 8.16 6.04 18.73
N PRO A 167 8.72 7.03 18.02
CA PRO A 167 9.05 6.89 16.62
C PRO A 167 10.03 5.75 16.40
N LEU A 168 9.89 5.07 15.25
CA LEU A 168 10.81 4.02 14.85
C LEU A 168 12.15 4.63 14.40
N PHE A 169 13.23 3.91 14.64
CA PHE A 169 14.58 4.33 14.34
C PHE A 169 15.14 3.56 13.17
N LYS A 170 16.07 4.14 12.44
CA LYS A 170 16.90 3.45 11.47
C LYS A 170 18.32 3.32 11.99
N LEU A 171 18.89 2.16 11.74
CA LEU A 171 20.29 1.85 11.99
C LEU A 171 21.02 1.90 10.65
N VAL A 172 22.07 2.71 10.57
CA VAL A 172 22.92 2.85 9.41
C VAL A 172 24.33 2.50 9.79
N TRP A 173 24.99 1.67 9.00
CA TRP A 173 26.41 1.37 9.20
C TRP A 173 27.15 1.21 7.88
N ASN A 174 28.43 1.57 7.90
CA ASN A 174 29.30 1.44 6.74
C ASN A 174 29.70 -0.03 6.53
N LEU A 175 29.70 -0.47 5.29
CA LEU A 175 30.24 -1.76 4.89
C LEU A 175 31.72 -1.61 4.55
N PRO A 176 32.62 -2.54 4.97
CA PRO A 176 34.00 -2.52 4.54
C PRO A 176 34.10 -2.80 3.05
N SER A 177 34.94 -2.04 2.35
CA SER A 177 35.34 -2.36 0.99
C SER A 177 36.25 -3.61 0.96
N TYR A 178 36.57 -4.13 -0.23
CA TYR A 178 37.49 -5.27 -0.39
C TYR A 178 38.88 -5.02 0.23
N ASP A 179 39.28 -3.76 0.32
CA ASP A 179 40.57 -3.35 0.93
C ASP A 179 40.44 -3.06 2.44
N LEU A 180 39.33 -3.45 3.09
CA LEU A 180 39.05 -3.19 4.50
C LEU A 180 39.00 -1.68 4.85
N VAL A 181 38.82 -0.83 3.86
CA VAL A 181 38.59 0.61 4.05
C VAL A 181 37.11 0.86 4.23
N ILE A 182 36.74 1.71 5.18
CA ILE A 182 35.36 2.16 5.38
C ILE A 182 34.96 2.98 4.14
N ASP A 183 33.97 2.48 3.41
CA ASP A 183 33.39 3.18 2.27
C ASP A 183 32.13 3.92 2.73
N PRO A 184 32.16 5.25 2.83
CA PRO A 184 31.01 6.01 3.27
C PRO A 184 29.81 5.98 2.30
N GLU A 185 30.04 5.57 1.05
CA GLU A 185 28.98 5.43 0.05
C GLU A 185 28.33 4.03 0.08
N ASN A 186 29.01 3.05 0.68
CA ASN A 186 28.52 1.67 0.80
C ASN A 186 27.97 1.43 2.20
N GLN A 187 26.72 1.78 2.40
CA GLN A 187 26.03 1.68 3.69
C GLN A 187 24.96 0.60 3.68
N ALA A 188 24.85 -0.13 4.77
CA ALA A 188 23.69 -0.97 5.05
C ALA A 188 22.73 -0.22 5.97
N ILE A 189 21.45 -0.36 5.72
CA ILE A 189 20.40 0.33 6.44
C ILE A 189 19.37 -0.69 6.92
N LEU A 190 19.03 -0.65 8.22
CA LEU A 190 17.87 -1.31 8.78
C LEU A 190 16.91 -0.24 9.29
N GLU A 191 15.68 -0.28 8.84
CA GLU A 191 14.65 0.70 9.18
C GLU A 191 13.59 0.11 10.11
N ASN A 192 12.78 0.99 10.69
CA ASN A 192 11.64 0.63 11.51
C ASN A 192 11.99 -0.17 12.77
N LEU A 193 13.08 0.20 13.44
CA LEU A 193 13.55 -0.48 14.63
C LEU A 193 13.09 0.26 15.90
N PRO A 194 12.61 -0.45 16.94
CA PRO A 194 12.47 0.11 18.28
C PRO A 194 13.82 0.59 18.80
N TRP A 195 13.81 1.67 19.61
CA TRP A 195 15.03 2.28 20.12
C TRP A 195 16.01 1.28 20.77
N GLU A 196 15.52 0.49 21.70
CA GLU A 196 16.35 -0.47 22.41
C GLU A 196 17.03 -1.48 21.48
N PHE A 197 16.30 -1.96 20.48
CA PHE A 197 16.85 -2.89 19.48
C PHE A 197 17.88 -2.20 18.58
N ALA A 198 17.60 -0.97 18.13
CA ALA A 198 18.52 -0.20 17.29
C ALA A 198 19.84 0.07 18.03
N VAL A 199 19.78 0.51 19.28
CA VAL A 199 20.96 0.78 20.13
C VAL A 199 21.76 -0.50 20.36
N HIS A 200 21.09 -1.58 20.81
CA HIS A 200 21.78 -2.85 21.06
C HIS A 200 22.47 -3.39 19.81
N ARG A 201 21.84 -3.29 18.66
CA ARG A 201 22.41 -3.73 17.39
C ARG A 201 23.57 -2.85 16.93
N ALA A 202 23.48 -1.53 17.12
CA ALA A 202 24.57 -0.59 16.86
C ALA A 202 25.79 -0.92 17.70
N GLU A 203 25.61 -1.19 19.00
CA GLU A 203 26.69 -1.59 19.90
C GLU A 203 27.38 -2.89 19.45
N GLN A 204 26.60 -3.88 18.98
CA GLN A 204 27.17 -5.11 18.44
C GLN A 204 28.01 -4.86 17.18
N ILE A 205 27.50 -4.02 16.26
CA ILE A 205 28.21 -3.68 15.02
C ILE A 205 29.49 -2.89 15.33
N ASN A 206 29.42 -1.94 16.26
CA ASN A 206 30.57 -1.11 16.64
C ASN A 206 31.70 -1.90 17.35
N LYS A 207 31.40 -3.10 17.84
CA LYS A 207 32.44 -4.03 18.35
C LYS A 207 33.21 -4.73 17.24
N LEU A 208 32.70 -4.71 16.01
CA LEU A 208 33.39 -5.33 14.87
C LEU A 208 34.44 -4.37 14.33
N PRO A 209 35.63 -4.85 14.01
CA PRO A 209 36.67 -4.03 13.39
C PRO A 209 36.16 -3.46 12.06
N PHE A 210 36.54 -2.22 11.76
CA PHE A 210 36.17 -1.51 10.53
C PHE A 210 34.69 -1.24 10.31
N LYS A 211 33.84 -1.30 11.35
CA LYS A 211 32.44 -0.95 11.24
C LYS A 211 32.09 0.16 12.21
N GLN A 212 31.28 1.08 11.72
CA GLN A 212 30.71 2.17 12.51
C GLN A 212 29.22 2.23 12.22
N ALA A 213 28.42 2.14 13.27
CA ALA A 213 26.98 2.16 13.18
C ALA A 213 26.43 3.36 13.96
N ASP A 214 25.51 4.07 13.34
CA ASP A 214 24.78 5.18 13.90
C ASP A 214 23.28 4.86 13.96
N VAL A 215 22.64 5.17 15.08
CA VAL A 215 21.20 5.10 15.24
C VAL A 215 20.62 6.47 14.93
N LEU A 216 19.78 6.54 13.93
CA LEU A 216 19.15 7.78 13.49
C LEU A 216 17.64 7.68 13.64
N VAL A 217 17.02 8.77 14.09
CA VAL A 217 15.56 8.89 14.01
C VAL A 217 15.16 8.88 12.54
N VAL A 218 14.09 8.16 12.20
CA VAL A 218 13.55 8.20 10.84
C VAL A 218 12.88 9.57 10.62
N THR A 219 13.70 10.56 10.30
CA THR A 219 13.25 11.96 10.12
C THR A 219 13.01 12.33 8.67
N GLN A 220 13.33 11.47 7.71
CA GLN A 220 13.03 11.77 6.31
C GLN A 220 11.51 11.86 6.13
N LYS A 221 11.03 13.10 6.01
CA LYS A 221 9.67 13.33 5.55
C LYS A 221 9.58 12.75 4.14
N TRP A 222 8.94 11.61 4.03
CA TRP A 222 8.55 11.10 2.72
C TRP A 222 7.63 12.15 2.07
N VAL A 223 7.96 12.52 0.87
CA VAL A 223 7.12 13.41 0.07
C VAL A 223 6.34 12.50 -0.85
N ALA A 224 5.03 12.44 -0.66
CA ALA A 224 4.17 11.69 -1.57
C ALA A 224 4.47 12.10 -3.01
N PRO A 225 4.66 11.13 -3.93
CA PRO A 225 4.85 11.46 -5.32
C PRO A 225 3.67 12.31 -5.80
N LYS A 226 3.96 13.37 -6.53
CA LYS A 226 2.90 14.22 -7.09
C LYS A 226 2.05 13.37 -8.05
N PRO A 227 0.72 13.52 -8.04
CA PRO A 227 -0.14 12.87 -9.01
C PRO A 227 0.37 13.15 -10.41
N MET A 228 0.43 12.11 -11.25
CA MET A 228 0.83 12.31 -12.65
C MET A 228 -0.19 13.23 -13.32
N GLU A 229 0.28 14.30 -13.96
CA GLU A 229 -0.60 15.18 -14.73
C GLU A 229 -1.36 14.37 -15.79
N HIS A 230 -2.66 14.49 -15.79
CA HIS A 230 -3.50 13.92 -16.83
C HIS A 230 -3.20 14.65 -18.14
N ARG A 231 -2.36 14.06 -18.98
CA ARG A 231 -2.14 14.56 -20.33
C ARG A 231 -3.30 14.08 -21.21
N GLU A 232 -4.26 14.95 -21.48
CA GLU A 232 -5.18 14.73 -22.58
C GLU A 232 -4.37 14.60 -23.86
N PHE A 233 -4.23 13.39 -24.36
CA PHE A 233 -3.70 13.19 -25.72
C PHE A 233 -4.73 13.70 -26.72
N LYS A 234 -4.67 14.97 -27.05
CA LYS A 234 -5.36 15.53 -28.21
C LYS A 234 -4.70 14.92 -29.45
N VAL A 235 -5.28 13.82 -29.91
CA VAL A 235 -4.85 13.21 -31.18
C VAL A 235 -5.18 14.21 -32.29
N ASP A 236 -4.17 14.85 -32.86
CA ASP A 236 -4.36 15.71 -34.02
C ASP A 236 -4.80 14.81 -35.20
N ALA A 237 -6.10 14.79 -35.44
CA ALA A 237 -6.72 13.97 -36.46
C ALA A 237 -6.11 14.22 -37.88
N ARG A 238 -5.46 15.39 -38.08
CA ARG A 238 -4.79 15.74 -39.34
C ARG A 238 -3.50 14.94 -39.56
N LYS A 239 -2.88 14.43 -38.49
CA LYS A 239 -1.64 13.63 -38.58
C LYS A 239 -1.91 12.13 -38.66
N LEU A 240 -3.16 11.71 -38.57
CA LEU A 240 -3.53 10.31 -38.71
C LEU A 240 -3.64 9.91 -40.20
N SER A 241 -3.29 8.67 -40.53
CA SER A 241 -3.55 8.12 -41.85
C SER A 241 -5.05 8.14 -42.18
N LYS A 242 -5.42 8.25 -43.43
CA LYS A 242 -6.84 8.28 -43.87
C LYS A 242 -7.69 7.13 -43.33
N GLY A 243 -7.10 5.95 -43.10
CA GLY A 243 -7.76 4.80 -42.48
C GLY A 243 -8.01 4.99 -40.96
N ALA A 244 -7.06 5.56 -40.26
CA ALA A 244 -7.19 5.86 -38.83
C ALA A 244 -8.19 6.99 -38.61
N GLN A 245 -8.22 8.01 -39.45
CA GLN A 245 -9.21 9.10 -39.40
C GLN A 245 -10.65 8.58 -39.58
N ARG A 246 -10.87 7.60 -40.47
CA ARG A 246 -12.19 6.94 -40.64
C ARG A 246 -12.61 6.16 -39.38
N LYS A 247 -11.67 5.45 -38.72
CA LYS A 247 -11.98 4.72 -37.50
C LYS A 247 -12.36 5.67 -36.35
N VAL A 248 -11.64 6.77 -36.18
CA VAL A 248 -11.94 7.80 -35.15
C VAL A 248 -13.32 8.44 -35.44
N ALA A 249 -13.60 8.80 -36.69
CA ALA A 249 -14.90 9.36 -37.05
C ALA A 249 -16.08 8.39 -36.87
N MET A 250 -15.87 7.08 -37.02
CA MET A 250 -16.88 6.07 -36.71
C MET A 250 -17.13 5.91 -35.20
N GLN A 251 -16.09 6.00 -34.39
CA GLN A 251 -16.24 5.94 -32.93
C GLN A 251 -16.99 7.16 -32.37
N ILE A 252 -16.68 8.36 -32.85
CA ILE A 252 -17.39 9.59 -32.48
C ILE A 252 -18.89 9.50 -32.85
N LYS A 253 -19.23 8.95 -34.03
CA LYS A 253 -20.63 8.76 -34.43
C LYS A 253 -21.39 7.71 -33.62
N LYS A 254 -20.68 6.71 -33.03
CA LYS A 254 -21.30 5.70 -32.14
C LYS A 254 -21.47 6.21 -30.73
N GLY A 255 -20.58 7.07 -30.22
CA GLY A 255 -20.65 7.66 -28.88
C GLY A 255 -21.64 8.84 -28.74
N GLY A 256 -22.14 9.39 -29.83
CA GLY A 256 -23.10 10.52 -29.85
C GLY A 256 -24.58 10.12 -29.92
N LYS A 257 -24.92 8.85 -29.70
CA LYS A 257 -26.30 8.37 -29.58
C LYS A 257 -26.50 7.70 -28.24
N LYS A 258 -26.51 8.51 -27.21
CA LYS A 258 -27.11 8.20 -25.90
C LYS A 258 -27.80 9.44 -25.41
#